data_aca67fc52b34be2d36b8d6bc7ef80534
#
_entry.id   aca67fc52b34be2d36b8d6bc7ef80534
#
_cell.length_a   1.000
_cell.length_b   1.000
_cell.length_c   1.000
_cell.angle_alpha   90.00
_cell.angle_beta   90.00
_cell.angle_gamma   90.00
#
_symmetry.space_group_name_H-M   'P 1'
#
loop_
_entity.id
_entity.type
_entity.pdbx_description
1 polymer ?
#
loop_
_entity_poly.entity_id
_entity_poly.type
_entity_poly.pdbx_seq_one_letter_code
_entity_poly.pdbx_strand_id
1 'polypeptide(L)'
;MIVSAVRDPYPTRDKSEGALIRRAEPVVHGEWNEDSPLSQAQVEQFERDGYLVLTDVFSAHELNELRAAAERASKNCAQTHAGQLIKEADGEQLRTLFGVHGMEGLLKETASNPRMLEVVQFLLNDSVYIHQSRLNFKSPHYGSGFEWHSDFETWHAEDGMPGMRAISATVLLTDEISADGSLKFMPRSHKTFVACPGETPDSTGYREAFKKQAVGKPPALFLDLLEESGGVQEVVAPAGSVLLFDCNVMHGAGKNTSDHLRANLFYVYNAVSNALNSPYAADTPRPEFLAARTIEPLSLQVPA
;
A
#
# COMPACT_ATOMS: atom_id res chain seq x y z
N MET A 1 -34.96 1.58 -18.80
CA MET A 1 -33.52 1.72 -19.07
C MET A 1 -32.85 0.47 -18.55
N ILE A 2 -32.27 -0.36 -19.41
CA ILE A 2 -31.43 -1.50 -18.98
C ILE A 2 -30.11 -0.89 -18.57
N VAL A 3 -29.87 -0.76 -17.27
CA VAL A 3 -28.53 -0.48 -16.76
C VAL A 3 -27.72 -1.73 -17.08
N SER A 4 -26.88 -1.67 -18.11
CA SER A 4 -25.88 -2.69 -18.37
C SER A 4 -25.03 -2.76 -17.09
N ALA A 5 -25.13 -3.87 -16.35
CA ALA A 5 -24.22 -4.11 -15.25
C ALA A 5 -22.80 -4.05 -15.83
N VAL A 6 -22.00 -3.09 -15.39
CA VAL A 6 -20.59 -3.01 -15.77
C VAL A 6 -19.98 -4.33 -15.30
N ARG A 7 -19.51 -5.12 -16.26
CA ARG A 7 -18.90 -6.43 -15.95
C ARG A 7 -17.66 -6.16 -15.12
N ASP A 8 -17.56 -6.81 -13.96
CA ASP A 8 -16.36 -6.77 -13.14
C ASP A 8 -15.14 -7.23 -13.96
N PRO A 9 -14.12 -6.37 -14.16
CA PRO A 9 -12.94 -6.74 -14.94
C PRO A 9 -11.98 -7.67 -14.19
N TYR A 10 -12.09 -7.74 -12.86
CA TYR A 10 -11.18 -8.46 -11.98
C TYR A 10 -11.92 -9.33 -10.96
N PRO A 11 -12.79 -10.26 -11.38
CA PRO A 11 -13.53 -11.10 -10.45
C PRO A 11 -12.59 -11.91 -9.57
N THR A 12 -12.84 -11.87 -8.27
CA THR A 12 -12.04 -12.55 -7.23
C THR A 12 -12.97 -13.02 -6.12
N ARG A 13 -12.55 -14.00 -5.33
CA ARG A 13 -13.31 -14.54 -4.19
C ARG A 13 -14.71 -15.03 -4.58
N ASP A 14 -14.83 -15.59 -5.76
CA ASP A 14 -16.08 -16.08 -6.35
C ASP A 14 -16.28 -17.60 -6.22
N LYS A 15 -15.59 -18.24 -5.26
CA LYS A 15 -15.55 -19.70 -5.03
C LYS A 15 -14.79 -20.50 -6.10
N SER A 16 -14.20 -19.85 -7.10
CA SER A 16 -13.32 -20.50 -8.07
C SER A 16 -11.98 -20.90 -7.44
N GLU A 17 -11.18 -21.67 -8.18
CA GLU A 17 -9.80 -22.01 -7.79
C GLU A 17 -8.83 -20.84 -7.96
N GLY A 18 -9.33 -19.68 -8.39
CA GLY A 18 -8.54 -18.51 -8.76
C GLY A 18 -8.19 -18.47 -10.23
N ALA A 19 -7.65 -17.34 -10.68
CA ALA A 19 -7.27 -17.14 -12.07
C ALA A 19 -6.13 -16.10 -12.19
N LEU A 20 -5.37 -16.16 -13.29
CA LEU A 20 -4.46 -15.10 -13.70
C LEU A 20 -5.15 -14.27 -14.79
N ILE A 21 -5.38 -12.99 -14.52
CA ILE A 21 -6.06 -12.06 -15.43
C ILE A 21 -5.05 -10.97 -15.83
N ARG A 22 -4.85 -10.79 -17.13
CA ARG A 22 -3.97 -9.73 -17.61
C ARG A 22 -4.54 -8.37 -17.22
N ARG A 23 -3.70 -7.49 -16.65
CA ARG A 23 -4.03 -6.10 -16.39
C ARG A 23 -4.45 -5.37 -17.67
N ALA A 24 -5.54 -4.60 -17.60
CA ALA A 24 -6.06 -3.82 -18.72
C ALA A 24 -5.51 -2.39 -18.73
N GLU A 25 -5.31 -1.79 -17.54
CA GLU A 25 -4.86 -0.42 -17.40
C GLU A 25 -3.35 -0.28 -17.62
N PRO A 26 -2.86 0.88 -18.08
CA PRO A 26 -1.43 1.21 -18.04
C PRO A 26 -0.86 1.10 -16.62
N VAL A 27 0.43 0.83 -16.50
CA VAL A 27 1.15 0.92 -15.21
C VAL A 27 1.52 2.37 -14.93
N VAL A 28 2.08 3.05 -15.94
CA VAL A 28 2.37 4.49 -15.93
C VAL A 28 1.39 5.18 -16.86
N HIS A 29 0.67 6.16 -16.36
CA HIS A 29 -0.33 6.92 -17.10
C HIS A 29 0.21 8.25 -17.66
N GLY A 30 1.30 8.79 -17.06
CA GLY A 30 1.95 10.00 -17.51
C GLY A 30 2.89 9.73 -18.70
N GLU A 31 3.01 10.73 -19.58
CA GLU A 31 4.00 10.70 -20.66
C GLU A 31 5.28 11.39 -20.18
N TRP A 32 6.40 10.68 -20.25
CA TRP A 32 7.68 11.21 -19.80
C TRP A 32 8.20 12.32 -20.72
N ASN A 33 8.75 13.37 -20.12
CA ASN A 33 9.49 14.43 -20.76
C ASN A 33 10.61 14.93 -19.82
N GLU A 34 11.43 15.89 -20.26
CA GLU A 34 12.57 16.41 -19.49
C GLU A 34 12.18 17.15 -18.21
N ASP A 35 10.94 17.63 -18.09
CA ASP A 35 10.39 18.31 -16.90
C ASP A 35 9.70 17.33 -15.94
N SER A 36 9.67 16.04 -16.25
CA SER A 36 9.02 15.02 -15.40
C SER A 36 9.75 14.85 -14.06
N PRO A 37 9.04 14.58 -12.96
CA PRO A 37 9.62 14.47 -11.62
C PRO A 37 10.50 13.22 -11.43
N LEU A 38 10.51 12.32 -12.40
CA LEU A 38 11.35 11.11 -12.47
C LEU A 38 12.20 11.13 -13.74
N SER A 39 13.40 10.57 -13.67
CA SER A 39 14.19 10.30 -14.87
C SER A 39 13.51 9.22 -15.73
N GLN A 40 13.81 9.20 -17.02
CA GLN A 40 13.29 8.18 -17.92
C GLN A 40 13.58 6.74 -17.41
N ALA A 41 14.81 6.51 -16.94
CA ALA A 41 15.20 5.21 -16.39
C ALA A 41 14.37 4.78 -15.15
N GLN A 42 13.98 5.73 -14.29
CA GLN A 42 13.12 5.46 -13.14
C GLN A 42 11.69 5.13 -13.59
N VAL A 43 11.17 5.83 -14.60
CA VAL A 43 9.84 5.52 -15.17
C VAL A 43 9.86 4.13 -15.82
N GLU A 44 10.87 3.82 -16.62
CA GLU A 44 11.05 2.50 -17.22
C GLU A 44 11.20 1.38 -16.17
N GLN A 45 11.88 1.67 -15.05
CA GLN A 45 11.99 0.74 -13.92
C GLN A 45 10.62 0.49 -13.27
N PHE A 46 9.86 1.55 -12.96
CA PHE A 46 8.53 1.40 -12.36
C PHE A 46 7.57 0.64 -13.30
N GLU A 47 7.58 0.98 -14.61
CA GLU A 47 6.79 0.27 -15.62
C GLU A 47 7.17 -1.21 -15.74
N ARG A 48 8.46 -1.53 -15.60
CA ARG A 48 8.96 -2.89 -15.71
C ARG A 48 8.71 -3.72 -14.46
N ASP A 49 9.03 -3.16 -13.28
CA ASP A 49 9.15 -3.91 -12.02
C ASP A 49 7.95 -3.70 -11.08
N GLY A 50 7.19 -2.62 -11.25
CA GLY A 50 6.03 -2.27 -10.41
C GLY A 50 6.40 -1.63 -9.08
N TYR A 51 7.68 -1.31 -8.86
CA TYR A 51 8.14 -0.56 -7.69
C TYR A 51 9.42 0.23 -8.01
N LEU A 52 9.68 1.26 -7.18
CA LEU A 52 10.83 2.14 -7.30
C LEU A 52 11.24 2.62 -5.91
N VAL A 53 12.54 2.67 -5.64
CA VAL A 53 13.12 3.28 -4.44
C VAL A 53 13.77 4.60 -4.81
N LEU A 54 13.33 5.68 -4.17
CA LEU A 54 13.96 7.00 -4.24
C LEU A 54 14.74 7.21 -2.95
N THR A 55 16.06 7.32 -3.04
CA THR A 55 16.93 7.58 -1.89
C THR A 55 17.02 9.07 -1.58
N ASP A 56 17.40 9.39 -0.33
CA ASP A 56 17.67 10.76 0.10
C ASP A 56 16.50 11.75 -0.08
N VAL A 57 15.25 11.25 -0.02
CA VAL A 57 14.06 12.09 -0.16
C VAL A 57 13.83 12.92 1.10
N PHE A 58 14.04 12.36 2.29
CA PHE A 58 13.90 13.06 3.57
C PHE A 58 15.25 13.15 4.29
N SER A 59 15.58 14.35 4.75
CA SER A 59 16.77 14.62 5.53
C SER A 59 16.69 13.99 6.94
N ALA A 60 17.82 13.85 7.62
CA ALA A 60 17.86 13.38 9.01
C ALA A 60 17.03 14.25 9.98
N HIS A 61 16.94 15.56 9.72
CA HIS A 61 16.11 16.47 10.52
C HIS A 61 14.62 16.15 10.32
N GLU A 62 14.14 16.10 9.08
CA GLU A 62 12.75 15.74 8.76
C GLU A 62 12.36 14.37 9.31
N LEU A 63 13.27 13.38 9.22
CA LEU A 63 13.04 12.06 9.79
C LEU A 63 12.87 12.09 11.32
N ASN A 64 13.64 12.90 12.04
CA ASN A 64 13.48 13.02 13.47
C ASN A 64 12.11 13.63 13.83
N GLU A 65 11.64 14.61 13.08
CA GLU A 65 10.31 15.20 13.26
C GLU A 65 9.20 14.18 12.94
N LEU A 66 9.33 13.43 11.84
CA LEU A 66 8.38 12.37 11.47
C LEU A 66 8.32 11.24 12.51
N ARG A 67 9.46 10.80 13.03
CA ARG A 67 9.52 9.81 14.12
C ARG A 67 8.81 10.32 15.38
N ALA A 68 9.06 11.57 15.77
CA ALA A 68 8.38 12.19 16.90
C ALA A 68 6.86 12.31 16.67
N ALA A 69 6.42 12.68 15.47
CA ALA A 69 5.01 12.71 15.09
C ALA A 69 4.37 11.31 15.12
N ALA A 70 5.07 10.29 14.63
CA ALA A 70 4.63 8.90 14.66
C ALA A 70 4.47 8.38 16.10
N GLU A 71 5.38 8.75 16.99
CA GLU A 71 5.29 8.41 18.41
C GLU A 71 4.09 9.10 19.08
N ARG A 72 3.88 10.40 18.83
CA ARG A 72 2.70 11.14 19.35
C ARG A 72 1.39 10.51 18.85
N ALA A 73 1.28 10.24 17.56
CA ALA A 73 0.10 9.60 16.96
C ALA A 73 -0.19 8.24 17.62
N SER A 74 0.84 7.41 17.84
CA SER A 74 0.71 6.09 18.47
C SER A 74 0.25 6.18 19.93
N LYS A 75 0.77 7.14 20.70
CA LYS A 75 0.34 7.36 22.09
C LYS A 75 -1.11 7.86 22.18
N ASN A 76 -1.47 8.81 21.34
CA ASN A 76 -2.80 9.42 21.34
C ASN A 76 -3.88 8.44 20.84
N CYS A 77 -3.57 7.63 19.83
CA CYS A 77 -4.53 6.67 19.27
C CYS A 77 -5.01 5.63 20.28
N ALA A 78 -4.13 5.16 21.15
CA ALA A 78 -4.49 4.19 22.19
C ALA A 78 -5.64 4.69 23.09
N GLN A 79 -5.81 5.99 23.22
CA GLN A 79 -6.82 6.63 24.07
C GLN A 79 -8.11 6.99 23.31
N THR A 80 -8.03 7.29 22.01
CA THR A 80 -9.12 7.92 21.26
C THR A 80 -9.63 7.11 20.07
N HIS A 81 -8.80 6.27 19.46
CA HIS A 81 -9.08 5.61 18.17
C HIS A 81 -8.72 4.11 18.19
N ALA A 82 -9.11 3.39 19.25
CA ALA A 82 -8.76 1.98 19.44
C ALA A 82 -9.12 1.06 18.24
N GLY A 83 -10.12 1.47 17.42
CA GLY A 83 -10.49 0.77 16.20
C GLY A 83 -9.42 0.78 15.09
N GLN A 84 -8.58 1.80 15.07
CA GLN A 84 -7.54 2.01 14.05
C GLN A 84 -6.19 1.37 14.41
N LEU A 85 -6.08 0.79 15.61
CA LEU A 85 -4.87 0.21 16.14
C LEU A 85 -4.92 -1.32 16.05
N ILE A 86 -3.89 -1.91 15.42
CA ILE A 86 -3.68 -3.35 15.35
C ILE A 86 -2.41 -3.69 16.14
N LYS A 87 -2.53 -4.66 17.02
CA LYS A 87 -1.40 -5.22 17.77
C LYS A 87 -0.94 -6.55 17.17
N GLU A 88 0.29 -6.93 17.47
CA GLU A 88 0.81 -8.27 17.17
C GLU A 88 -0.04 -9.35 17.86
N ALA A 89 0.14 -10.61 17.47
CA ALA A 89 -0.67 -11.72 17.95
C ALA A 89 -0.56 -11.95 19.48
N ASP A 90 0.57 -11.58 20.09
CA ASP A 90 0.77 -11.58 21.55
C ASP A 90 -0.05 -10.50 22.30
N GLY A 91 -0.61 -9.53 21.55
CA GLY A 91 -1.48 -8.48 22.07
C GLY A 91 -0.76 -7.31 22.75
N GLU A 92 0.56 -7.31 22.81
CA GLU A 92 1.33 -6.26 23.49
C GLU A 92 1.91 -5.24 22.52
N GLN A 93 2.62 -5.70 21.50
CA GLN A 93 3.34 -4.83 20.57
C GLN A 93 2.41 -4.19 19.54
N LEU A 94 2.59 -2.90 19.31
CA LEU A 94 1.91 -2.19 18.22
C LEU A 94 2.48 -2.67 16.88
N ARG A 95 1.57 -3.13 16.00
CA ARG A 95 1.90 -3.55 14.65
C ARG A 95 1.56 -2.48 13.62
N THR A 96 0.34 -1.96 13.67
CA THR A 96 -0.12 -0.98 12.67
C THR A 96 -1.09 0.02 13.29
N LEU A 97 -0.95 1.27 12.88
CA LEU A 97 -1.87 2.36 13.19
C LEU A 97 -2.38 2.95 11.89
N PHE A 98 -3.69 2.90 11.65
CA PHE A 98 -4.34 3.39 10.43
C PHE A 98 -4.89 4.82 10.56
N GLY A 99 -5.10 5.50 9.41
CA GLY A 99 -5.71 6.82 9.32
C GLY A 99 -4.83 7.93 9.89
N VAL A 100 -3.53 7.75 9.87
CA VAL A 100 -2.55 8.63 10.55
C VAL A 100 -2.49 10.04 9.98
N HIS A 101 -2.83 10.23 8.70
CA HIS A 101 -2.93 11.57 8.08
C HIS A 101 -4.04 12.44 8.69
N GLY A 102 -5.02 11.83 9.35
CA GLY A 102 -6.07 12.54 10.09
C GLY A 102 -5.76 12.81 11.57
N MET A 103 -4.65 12.27 12.10
CA MET A 103 -4.34 12.30 13.54
C MET A 103 -3.31 13.35 13.93
N GLU A 104 -2.36 13.64 13.06
CA GLU A 104 -1.20 14.50 13.33
C GLU A 104 -0.93 15.38 12.12
N GLY A 105 -0.80 16.70 12.33
CA GLY A 105 -0.62 17.68 11.26
C GLY A 105 0.56 17.38 10.33
N LEU A 106 1.73 17.09 10.91
CA LEU A 106 2.93 16.77 10.13
C LEU A 106 2.74 15.52 9.26
N LEU A 107 2.01 14.49 9.75
CA LEU A 107 1.73 13.30 8.95
C LEU A 107 0.74 13.62 7.80
N LYS A 108 -0.18 14.57 7.99
CA LYS A 108 -1.05 15.08 6.92
C LYS A 108 -0.25 15.87 5.87
N GLU A 109 0.61 16.77 6.33
CA GLU A 109 1.47 17.60 5.48
C GLU A 109 2.42 16.74 4.64
N THR A 110 2.99 15.69 5.24
CA THR A 110 3.87 14.74 4.53
C THR A 110 3.17 14.05 3.36
N ALA A 111 1.86 13.76 3.46
CA ALA A 111 1.10 13.20 2.34
C ALA A 111 1.04 14.14 1.12
N SER A 112 1.17 15.45 1.33
CA SER A 112 1.20 16.48 0.27
C SER A 112 2.61 16.97 -0.04
N ASN A 113 3.65 16.28 0.43
CA ASN A 113 5.04 16.67 0.16
C ASN A 113 5.32 16.60 -1.34
N PRO A 114 5.80 17.68 -1.99
CA PRO A 114 6.03 17.73 -3.44
C PRO A 114 6.91 16.59 -3.95
N ARG A 115 7.95 16.21 -3.19
CA ARG A 115 8.89 15.13 -3.57
C ARG A 115 8.22 13.74 -3.71
N MET A 116 7.00 13.56 -3.20
CA MET A 116 6.18 12.36 -3.37
C MET A 116 4.96 12.63 -4.24
N LEU A 117 4.24 13.72 -3.96
CA LEU A 117 2.95 13.99 -4.59
C LEU A 117 3.09 14.23 -6.10
N GLU A 118 4.10 14.98 -6.55
CA GLU A 118 4.38 15.21 -7.97
C GLU A 118 4.67 13.89 -8.70
N VAL A 119 5.47 13.02 -8.07
CA VAL A 119 5.79 11.70 -8.63
C VAL A 119 4.55 10.84 -8.78
N VAL A 120 3.72 10.78 -7.75
CA VAL A 120 2.49 9.98 -7.79
C VAL A 120 1.48 10.54 -8.78
N GLN A 121 1.29 11.86 -8.83
CA GLN A 121 0.42 12.51 -9.82
C GLN A 121 0.90 12.30 -11.25
N PHE A 122 2.21 12.31 -11.48
CA PHE A 122 2.79 11.98 -12.78
C PHE A 122 2.51 10.52 -13.15
N LEU A 123 2.83 9.57 -12.27
CA LEU A 123 2.63 8.14 -12.55
C LEU A 123 1.16 7.80 -12.81
N LEU A 124 0.23 8.42 -12.09
CA LEU A 124 -1.21 8.20 -12.24
C LEU A 124 -1.86 9.12 -13.28
N ASN A 125 -1.18 10.20 -13.72
CA ASN A 125 -1.71 11.26 -14.59
C ASN A 125 -3.11 11.72 -14.17
N ASP A 126 -3.27 12.04 -12.87
CA ASP A 126 -4.54 12.42 -12.26
C ASP A 126 -4.31 13.21 -10.97
N SER A 127 -5.32 13.93 -10.53
CA SER A 127 -5.43 14.35 -9.14
C SER A 127 -5.58 13.13 -8.25
N VAL A 128 -5.03 13.16 -7.05
CA VAL A 128 -5.05 12.02 -6.13
C VAL A 128 -5.58 12.40 -4.75
N TYR A 129 -6.11 11.42 -4.05
CA TYR A 129 -6.52 11.52 -2.65
C TYR A 129 -5.93 10.36 -1.85
N ILE A 130 -5.91 10.46 -0.53
CA ILE A 130 -5.45 9.37 0.33
C ILE A 130 -6.56 8.35 0.50
N HIS A 131 -6.41 7.18 -0.13
CA HIS A 131 -7.27 6.03 0.09
C HIS A 131 -7.07 5.42 1.48
N GLN A 132 -5.80 5.29 1.90
CA GLN A 132 -5.40 4.75 3.20
C GLN A 132 -4.07 5.36 3.64
N SER A 133 -3.88 5.55 4.94
CA SER A 133 -2.55 5.81 5.50
C SER A 133 -2.32 4.98 6.75
N ARG A 134 -1.06 4.60 6.98
CA ARG A 134 -0.70 3.78 8.14
C ARG A 134 0.74 3.97 8.59
N LEU A 135 0.96 3.90 9.88
CA LEU A 135 2.26 3.59 10.47
C LEU A 135 2.33 2.08 10.67
N ASN A 136 3.41 1.48 10.21
CA ASN A 136 3.65 0.06 10.39
C ASN A 136 4.95 -0.14 11.16
N PHE A 137 4.87 -0.97 12.21
CA PHE A 137 5.99 -1.28 13.09
C PHE A 137 6.26 -2.77 13.08
N LYS A 138 7.53 -3.13 13.08
CA LYS A 138 7.97 -4.50 13.36
C LYS A 138 8.95 -4.45 14.52
N SER A 139 8.45 -4.83 15.69
CA SER A 139 9.26 -4.87 16.91
C SER A 139 10.39 -5.90 16.81
N PRO A 140 11.56 -5.64 17.43
CA PRO A 140 12.66 -6.58 17.47
C PRO A 140 12.20 -7.98 17.91
N HIS A 141 12.54 -9.02 17.14
CA HIS A 141 12.23 -10.44 17.39
C HIS A 141 10.74 -10.82 17.44
N TYR A 142 9.80 -9.85 17.56
CA TYR A 142 8.35 -10.09 17.67
C TYR A 142 7.57 -9.72 16.42
N GLY A 143 8.09 -8.80 15.60
CA GLY A 143 7.42 -8.34 14.39
C GLY A 143 7.15 -9.48 13.44
N SER A 144 5.87 -9.85 13.28
CA SER A 144 5.46 -10.95 12.40
C SER A 144 5.61 -10.62 10.92
N GLY A 145 5.77 -11.64 10.10
CA GLY A 145 5.75 -11.52 8.65
C GLY A 145 4.37 -11.15 8.11
N PHE A 146 4.31 -10.91 6.83
CA PHE A 146 3.06 -10.78 6.08
C PHE A 146 3.17 -11.59 4.79
N GLU A 147 2.14 -12.41 4.52
CA GLU A 147 2.10 -13.32 3.38
C GLU A 147 2.12 -12.56 2.05
N TRP A 148 2.47 -13.26 0.96
CA TRP A 148 2.40 -12.71 -0.38
C TRP A 148 0.96 -12.31 -0.74
N HIS A 149 0.78 -11.08 -1.22
CA HIS A 149 -0.51 -10.53 -1.62
C HIS A 149 -0.34 -9.37 -2.60
N SER A 150 -1.42 -9.02 -3.26
CA SER A 150 -1.62 -7.75 -3.96
C SER A 150 -2.58 -6.90 -3.14
N ASP A 151 -2.25 -5.65 -2.89
CA ASP A 151 -3.14 -4.71 -2.20
C ASP A 151 -4.44 -4.50 -3.00
N PHE A 152 -4.34 -4.42 -4.33
CA PHE A 152 -5.48 -4.20 -5.22
C PHE A 152 -6.54 -5.30 -5.10
N GLU A 153 -6.16 -6.56 -4.92
CA GLU A 153 -7.11 -7.65 -4.74
C GLU A 153 -8.09 -7.37 -3.59
N THR A 154 -7.57 -6.94 -2.46
CA THR A 154 -8.39 -6.58 -1.30
C THR A 154 -9.16 -5.28 -1.51
N TRP A 155 -8.54 -4.25 -2.08
CA TRP A 155 -9.22 -2.97 -2.31
C TRP A 155 -10.33 -3.08 -3.35
N HIS A 156 -10.15 -3.92 -4.36
CA HIS A 156 -11.20 -4.23 -5.33
C HIS A 156 -12.34 -5.00 -4.67
N ALA A 157 -12.03 -6.13 -4.03
CA ALA A 157 -13.01 -7.03 -3.44
C ALA A 157 -13.82 -6.37 -2.31
N GLU A 158 -13.15 -5.68 -1.38
CA GLU A 158 -13.76 -5.21 -0.12
C GLU A 158 -14.05 -3.70 -0.11
N ASP A 159 -13.35 -2.89 -0.91
CA ASP A 159 -13.54 -1.44 -0.91
C ASP A 159 -14.26 -0.93 -2.16
N GLY A 160 -14.26 -1.73 -3.23
CA GLY A 160 -14.87 -1.35 -4.51
C GLY A 160 -13.98 -0.49 -5.39
N MET A 161 -12.64 -0.62 -5.28
CA MET A 161 -11.70 0.06 -6.17
C MET A 161 -11.85 -0.49 -7.59
N PRO A 162 -12.25 0.34 -8.58
CA PRO A 162 -12.66 -0.18 -9.88
C PRO A 162 -11.51 -0.61 -10.79
N GLY A 163 -10.35 0.04 -10.68
CA GLY A 163 -9.19 -0.20 -11.54
C GLY A 163 -7.86 -0.07 -10.81
N MET A 164 -6.80 -0.55 -11.44
CA MET A 164 -5.43 -0.53 -10.90
C MET A 164 -4.79 0.86 -11.10
N ARG A 165 -5.34 1.87 -10.45
CA ARG A 165 -4.90 3.27 -10.56
C ARG A 165 -4.62 3.88 -9.19
N ALA A 166 -3.85 3.15 -8.38
CA ALA A 166 -3.41 3.56 -7.06
C ALA A 166 -1.94 3.19 -6.84
N ILE A 167 -1.23 3.98 -6.04
CA ILE A 167 0.19 3.80 -5.71
C ILE A 167 0.35 3.93 -4.19
N SER A 168 1.08 2.99 -3.62
CA SER A 168 1.59 3.09 -2.26
C SER A 168 2.92 3.83 -2.25
N ALA A 169 3.05 4.88 -1.45
CA ALA A 169 4.31 5.53 -1.13
C ALA A 169 4.64 5.30 0.34
N THR A 170 5.81 4.75 0.58
CA THR A 170 6.27 4.38 1.92
C THR A 170 7.51 5.18 2.27
N VAL A 171 7.42 6.04 3.28
CA VAL A 171 8.59 6.72 3.86
C VAL A 171 9.23 5.76 4.86
N LEU A 172 10.50 5.41 4.62
CA LEU A 172 11.28 4.58 5.51
C LEU A 172 11.76 5.42 6.71
N LEU A 173 11.11 5.23 7.86
CA LEU A 173 11.49 5.95 9.09
C LEU A 173 12.73 5.36 9.77
N THR A 174 13.09 4.12 9.46
CA THR A 174 14.30 3.41 9.87
C THR A 174 14.99 2.83 8.65
N ASP A 175 16.25 2.44 8.76
CA ASP A 175 16.89 1.67 7.71
C ASP A 175 16.14 0.36 7.47
N GLU A 176 15.96 -0.01 6.20
CA GLU A 176 15.44 -1.33 5.81
C GLU A 176 16.62 -2.28 5.59
N ILE A 177 16.72 -3.31 6.40
CA ILE A 177 17.72 -4.38 6.26
C ILE A 177 17.03 -5.75 6.21
N SER A 178 17.66 -6.74 5.61
CA SER A 178 17.06 -8.07 5.43
C SER A 178 16.59 -8.73 6.73
N ALA A 179 17.34 -8.51 7.83
CA ALA A 179 17.04 -9.13 9.12
C ALA A 179 15.81 -8.53 9.83
N ASP A 180 15.39 -7.31 9.51
CA ASP A 180 14.23 -6.65 10.15
C ASP A 180 12.89 -6.95 9.47
N GLY A 181 12.90 -7.86 8.49
CA GLY A 181 11.73 -8.28 7.77
C GLY A 181 11.27 -7.25 6.75
N SER A 182 12.21 -6.72 5.98
CA SER A 182 12.00 -5.78 4.88
C SER A 182 10.96 -6.26 3.86
N LEU A 183 10.44 -5.32 3.09
CA LEU A 183 9.49 -5.62 2.02
C LEU A 183 10.18 -6.38 0.89
N LYS A 184 9.48 -7.39 0.38
CA LYS A 184 9.88 -8.19 -0.77
C LYS A 184 8.84 -8.06 -1.86
N PHE A 185 9.29 -7.97 -3.10
CA PHE A 185 8.45 -7.84 -4.29
C PHE A 185 8.75 -8.97 -5.28
N MET A 186 7.72 -9.35 -6.04
CA MET A 186 7.89 -10.11 -7.27
C MET A 186 7.81 -9.12 -8.44
N PRO A 187 8.94 -8.67 -9.03
CA PRO A 187 8.92 -7.75 -10.17
C PRO A 187 8.07 -8.31 -11.30
N ARG A 188 7.43 -7.43 -12.08
CA ARG A 188 6.53 -7.75 -13.20
C ARG A 188 5.16 -8.33 -12.82
N SER A 189 4.96 -8.80 -11.59
CA SER A 189 3.69 -9.38 -11.13
C SER A 189 2.50 -8.41 -11.22
N HIS A 190 2.74 -7.10 -11.11
CA HIS A 190 1.73 -6.04 -11.21
C HIS A 190 1.02 -5.99 -12.58
N LYS A 191 1.56 -6.64 -13.61
CA LYS A 191 0.96 -6.75 -14.95
C LYS A 191 -0.09 -7.86 -15.05
N THR A 192 -0.24 -8.64 -13.98
CA THR A 192 -1.20 -9.75 -13.91
C THR A 192 -1.95 -9.68 -12.58
N PHE A 193 -3.26 -9.60 -12.64
CA PHE A 193 -4.12 -9.73 -11.47
C PHE A 193 -4.23 -11.21 -11.08
N VAL A 194 -4.03 -11.51 -9.81
CA VAL A 194 -4.24 -12.85 -9.27
C VAL A 194 -5.59 -12.86 -8.57
N ALA A 195 -6.60 -13.42 -9.22
CA ALA A 195 -7.87 -13.71 -8.58
C ALA A 195 -7.68 -14.79 -7.52
N CYS A 196 -8.07 -14.49 -6.29
CA CYS A 196 -7.89 -15.39 -5.16
C CYS A 196 -9.14 -16.23 -4.91
N PRO A 197 -8.99 -17.50 -4.48
CA PRO A 197 -10.12 -18.33 -4.07
C PRO A 197 -10.70 -17.88 -2.73
N GLY A 198 -11.90 -18.35 -2.41
CA GLY A 198 -12.55 -18.16 -1.12
C GLY A 198 -13.72 -17.19 -1.16
N GLU A 199 -14.13 -16.73 0.00
CA GLU A 199 -15.20 -15.76 0.19
C GLU A 199 -14.72 -14.68 1.17
N THR A 200 -15.16 -13.44 0.95
CA THR A 200 -14.87 -12.37 1.89
C THR A 200 -15.59 -12.62 3.21
N PRO A 201 -14.90 -12.57 4.36
CA PRO A 201 -15.55 -12.68 5.65
C PRO A 201 -16.42 -11.45 5.93
N ASP A 202 -17.36 -11.56 6.86
CA ASP A 202 -18.17 -10.45 7.32
C ASP A 202 -17.32 -9.25 7.73
N SER A 203 -17.88 -8.04 7.64
CA SER A 203 -17.21 -6.74 7.81
C SER A 203 -16.38 -6.55 9.10
N THR A 204 -16.58 -7.40 10.10
CA THR A 204 -15.81 -7.41 11.34
C THR A 204 -14.48 -8.14 11.25
N GLY A 205 -14.22 -8.86 10.14
CA GLY A 205 -13.05 -9.73 9.98
C GLY A 205 -11.74 -9.00 9.65
N TYR A 206 -11.76 -7.70 9.31
CA TYR A 206 -10.55 -6.99 8.89
C TYR A 206 -9.42 -7.00 9.93
N ARG A 207 -9.74 -6.95 11.23
CA ARG A 207 -8.75 -6.97 12.32
C ARG A 207 -7.94 -8.26 12.34
N GLU A 208 -8.61 -9.39 12.13
CA GLU A 208 -7.94 -10.70 12.07
C GLU A 208 -7.17 -10.86 10.77
N ALA A 209 -7.67 -10.32 9.65
CA ALA A 209 -6.96 -10.30 8.38
C ALA A 209 -5.63 -9.55 8.46
N PHE A 210 -5.53 -8.45 9.24
CA PHE A 210 -4.27 -7.75 9.47
C PHE A 210 -3.30 -8.47 10.41
N LYS A 211 -3.78 -9.36 11.26
CA LYS A 211 -2.90 -10.20 12.10
C LYS A 211 -2.41 -11.42 11.31
N LYS A 212 -3.31 -12.06 10.58
CA LYS A 212 -3.04 -13.23 9.74
C LYS A 212 -3.97 -13.19 8.55
N GLN A 213 -3.39 -13.03 7.36
CA GLN A 213 -4.16 -13.03 6.12
C GLN A 213 -4.91 -14.36 5.97
N ALA A 214 -6.23 -14.31 6.05
CA ALA A 214 -7.10 -15.48 5.94
C ALA A 214 -7.70 -15.63 4.54
N VAL A 215 -7.94 -14.51 3.85
CA VAL A 215 -8.50 -14.42 2.49
C VAL A 215 -7.63 -13.56 1.60
N GLY A 216 -7.88 -13.54 0.31
CA GLY A 216 -7.05 -12.84 -0.66
C GLY A 216 -5.65 -13.46 -0.79
N LYS A 217 -5.53 -14.76 -0.50
CA LYS A 217 -4.27 -15.49 -0.64
C LYS A 217 -4.15 -16.05 -2.05
N PRO A 218 -3.12 -15.62 -2.79
CA PRO A 218 -2.83 -16.22 -4.07
C PRO A 218 -2.59 -17.73 -3.96
N PRO A 219 -3.09 -18.56 -4.87
CA PRO A 219 -2.70 -19.96 -4.96
C PRO A 219 -1.19 -20.12 -5.13
N ALA A 220 -0.59 -21.12 -4.47
CA ALA A 220 0.86 -21.35 -4.52
C ALA A 220 1.38 -21.48 -5.96
N LEU A 221 0.65 -22.21 -6.82
CA LEU A 221 0.99 -22.34 -8.24
C LEU A 221 1.15 -20.98 -8.95
N PHE A 222 0.31 -20.00 -8.62
CA PHE A 222 0.40 -18.68 -9.25
C PHE A 222 1.56 -17.87 -8.71
N LEU A 223 1.89 -18.04 -7.41
CA LEU A 223 3.10 -17.43 -6.84
C LEU A 223 4.37 -17.99 -7.51
N ASP A 224 4.43 -19.31 -7.70
CA ASP A 224 5.57 -19.97 -8.38
C ASP A 224 5.74 -19.42 -9.82
N LEU A 225 4.65 -19.26 -10.58
CA LEU A 225 4.68 -18.69 -11.93
C LEU A 225 5.14 -17.22 -11.95
N LEU A 226 4.71 -16.42 -10.96
CA LEU A 226 5.14 -15.03 -10.86
C LEU A 226 6.62 -14.93 -10.47
N GLU A 227 7.08 -15.78 -9.55
CA GLU A 227 8.49 -15.87 -9.15
C GLU A 227 9.37 -16.32 -10.33
N GLU A 228 8.97 -17.31 -11.10
CA GLU A 228 9.68 -17.73 -12.32
C GLU A 228 9.81 -16.59 -13.35
N SER A 229 8.79 -15.70 -13.43
CA SER A 229 8.79 -14.59 -14.38
C SER A 229 9.70 -13.41 -13.98
N GLY A 230 9.78 -13.08 -12.69
CA GLY A 230 10.44 -11.86 -12.21
C GLY A 230 11.45 -12.07 -11.08
N GLY A 231 11.46 -13.25 -10.46
CA GLY A 231 12.19 -13.51 -9.23
C GLY A 231 11.57 -12.83 -8.02
N VAL A 232 12.32 -12.83 -6.93
CA VAL A 232 11.99 -12.09 -5.70
C VAL A 232 13.09 -11.07 -5.44
N GLN A 233 12.70 -9.83 -5.20
CA GLN A 233 13.61 -8.74 -4.85
C GLN A 233 13.26 -8.22 -3.45
N GLU A 234 14.26 -8.10 -2.60
CA GLU A 234 14.14 -7.51 -1.27
C GLU A 234 14.56 -6.05 -1.30
N VAL A 235 13.79 -5.19 -0.64
CA VAL A 235 14.13 -3.77 -0.52
C VAL A 235 15.08 -3.58 0.66
N VAL A 236 16.29 -3.12 0.35
CA VAL A 236 17.29 -2.67 1.31
C VAL A 236 17.61 -1.22 0.99
N ALA A 237 17.31 -0.30 1.91
CA ALA A 237 17.50 1.13 1.67
C ALA A 237 17.65 1.89 2.99
N PRO A 238 18.37 3.03 3.00
CA PRO A 238 18.52 3.86 4.20
C PRO A 238 17.21 4.55 4.57
N ALA A 239 17.08 4.90 5.84
CA ALA A 239 16.03 5.79 6.33
C ALA A 239 16.02 7.10 5.54
N GLY A 240 14.84 7.67 5.30
CA GLY A 240 14.64 8.84 4.45
C GLY A 240 14.41 8.51 2.98
N SER A 241 14.56 7.26 2.58
CA SER A 241 14.12 6.80 1.27
C SER A 241 12.59 6.73 1.20
N VAL A 242 12.06 6.86 -0.02
CA VAL A 242 10.65 6.61 -0.34
C VAL A 242 10.58 5.42 -1.29
N LEU A 243 9.85 4.41 -0.87
CA LEU A 243 9.51 3.25 -1.69
C LEU A 243 8.13 3.47 -2.30
N LEU A 244 8.07 3.55 -3.62
CA LEU A 244 6.84 3.64 -4.41
C LEU A 244 6.52 2.26 -4.98
N PHE A 245 5.27 1.83 -4.92
CA PHE A 245 4.87 0.59 -5.56
C PHE A 245 3.41 0.59 -6.05
N ASP A 246 3.21 -0.09 -7.16
CA ASP A 246 1.91 -0.27 -7.80
C ASP A 246 0.97 -1.08 -6.91
N CYS A 247 -0.32 -0.72 -6.89
CA CYS A 247 -1.33 -1.39 -6.07
C CYS A 247 -1.46 -2.90 -6.33
N ASN A 248 -1.09 -3.36 -7.53
CA ASN A 248 -1.22 -4.77 -7.92
C ASN A 248 0.09 -5.56 -7.84
N VAL A 249 1.22 -4.94 -7.47
CA VAL A 249 2.47 -5.70 -7.34
C VAL A 249 2.38 -6.73 -6.21
N MET A 250 2.74 -7.97 -6.50
CA MET A 250 2.82 -9.03 -5.49
C MET A 250 3.96 -8.74 -4.53
N HIS A 251 3.61 -8.60 -3.26
CA HIS A 251 4.58 -8.27 -2.23
C HIS A 251 4.29 -8.98 -0.91
N GLY A 252 5.29 -9.04 -0.08
CA GLY A 252 5.23 -9.66 1.24
C GLY A 252 6.33 -9.14 2.14
N ALA A 253 6.43 -9.65 3.35
CA ALA A 253 7.46 -9.23 4.28
C ALA A 253 7.81 -10.36 5.25
N GLY A 254 9.10 -10.55 5.53
CA GLY A 254 9.59 -11.50 6.51
C GLY A 254 9.26 -11.11 7.97
N LYS A 255 9.63 -11.96 8.89
CA LYS A 255 9.64 -11.62 10.32
C LYS A 255 10.82 -10.72 10.64
N ASN A 256 10.68 -9.85 11.65
CA ASN A 256 11.82 -9.13 12.20
C ASN A 256 12.61 -10.07 13.14
N THR A 257 13.82 -10.42 12.74
CA THR A 257 14.75 -11.25 13.51
C THR A 257 15.92 -10.43 14.05
N SER A 258 15.91 -9.11 13.81
CA SER A 258 16.95 -8.18 14.27
C SER A 258 16.67 -7.64 15.67
N ASP A 259 17.67 -6.96 16.24
CA ASP A 259 17.55 -6.19 17.48
C ASP A 259 16.98 -4.78 17.26
N HIS A 260 16.59 -4.43 16.04
CA HIS A 260 16.15 -3.10 15.67
C HIS A 260 14.65 -3.03 15.40
N LEU A 261 14.03 -1.93 15.82
CA LEU A 261 12.68 -1.59 15.41
C LEU A 261 12.68 -1.17 13.93
N ARG A 262 11.85 -1.80 13.13
CA ARG A 262 11.52 -1.31 11.79
C ARG A 262 10.24 -0.48 11.83
N ALA A 263 10.27 0.73 11.28
CA ALA A 263 9.13 1.64 11.27
C ALA A 263 8.98 2.30 9.90
N ASN A 264 7.76 2.24 9.35
CA ASN A 264 7.42 2.77 8.05
C ASN A 264 6.11 3.56 8.07
N LEU A 265 6.08 4.66 7.33
CA LEU A 265 4.91 5.50 7.14
C LEU A 265 4.39 5.33 5.70
N PHE A 266 3.19 4.78 5.57
CA PHE A 266 2.56 4.50 4.28
C PHE A 266 1.46 5.50 3.96
N TYR A 267 1.44 5.94 2.71
CA TYR A 267 0.31 6.61 2.08
C TYR A 267 -0.09 5.85 0.82
N VAL A 268 -1.36 5.52 0.72
CA VAL A 268 -1.95 4.95 -0.49
C VAL A 268 -2.69 6.07 -1.21
N TYR A 269 -2.14 6.47 -2.33
CA TYR A 269 -2.74 7.46 -3.21
C TYR A 269 -3.62 6.76 -4.23
N ASN A 270 -4.87 7.16 -4.30
CA ASN A 270 -5.79 6.70 -5.35
C ASN A 270 -6.12 7.86 -6.28
N ALA A 271 -6.17 7.59 -7.59
CA ALA A 271 -6.61 8.57 -8.57
C ALA A 271 -8.06 9.00 -8.30
N VAL A 272 -8.37 10.28 -8.43
CA VAL A 272 -9.74 10.79 -8.24
C VAL A 272 -10.71 10.14 -9.23
N SER A 273 -10.28 9.91 -10.47
CA SER A 273 -11.08 9.19 -11.46
C SER A 273 -11.30 7.70 -11.15
N ASN A 274 -10.55 7.15 -10.17
CA ASN A 274 -10.65 5.77 -9.69
C ASN A 274 -11.40 5.68 -8.34
N ALA A 275 -12.33 6.60 -8.10
CA ALA A 275 -13.15 6.62 -6.89
C ALA A 275 -13.84 5.29 -6.64
N LEU A 276 -13.97 4.95 -5.35
CA LEU A 276 -14.52 3.66 -4.93
C LEU A 276 -16.00 3.52 -5.31
N ASN A 277 -16.36 2.37 -5.86
CA ASN A 277 -17.72 1.90 -6.05
C ASN A 277 -18.21 1.12 -4.81
N SER A 278 -19.36 0.45 -4.92
CA SER A 278 -19.70 -0.61 -3.97
C SER A 278 -18.67 -1.73 -4.07
N PRO A 279 -18.37 -2.43 -2.98
CA PRO A 279 -17.49 -3.60 -3.00
C PRO A 279 -17.92 -4.62 -4.07
N TYR A 280 -16.93 -5.29 -4.69
CA TYR A 280 -17.22 -6.29 -5.71
C TYR A 280 -17.45 -7.69 -5.13
N ALA A 281 -16.86 -7.96 -3.96
CA ALA A 281 -16.93 -9.28 -3.32
C ALA A 281 -17.13 -9.19 -1.79
N ALA A 282 -17.77 -8.11 -1.30
CA ALA A 282 -18.17 -7.95 0.09
C ALA A 282 -19.54 -7.28 0.17
N ASP A 283 -20.33 -7.60 1.20
CA ASP A 283 -21.66 -7.02 1.40
C ASP A 283 -21.61 -5.56 1.86
N THR A 284 -20.57 -5.21 2.60
CA THR A 284 -20.34 -3.86 3.12
C THR A 284 -18.88 -3.43 2.96
N PRO A 285 -18.64 -2.14 2.68
CA PRO A 285 -17.27 -1.66 2.58
C PRO A 285 -16.56 -1.67 3.94
N ARG A 286 -15.24 -1.73 3.90
CA ARG A 286 -14.41 -1.55 5.09
C ARG A 286 -14.56 -0.12 5.67
N PRO A 287 -14.20 0.09 6.96
CA PRO A 287 -14.25 1.41 7.58
C PRO A 287 -13.47 2.49 6.82
N GLU A 288 -13.92 3.75 6.90
CA GLU A 288 -13.34 4.92 6.23
C GLU A 288 -11.82 5.07 6.43
N PHE A 289 -11.30 4.74 7.60
CA PHE A 289 -9.87 4.81 7.88
C PHE A 289 -9.02 3.73 7.16
N LEU A 290 -9.67 2.71 6.59
CA LEU A 290 -9.05 1.67 5.74
C LEU A 290 -9.30 1.92 4.25
N ALA A 291 -10.42 2.56 3.92
CA ALA A 291 -10.90 2.75 2.57
C ALA A 291 -11.67 4.07 2.47
N ALA A 292 -10.95 5.17 2.30
CA ALA A 292 -11.56 6.48 2.26
C ALA A 292 -12.50 6.61 1.04
N ARG A 293 -13.76 6.95 1.33
CA ARG A 293 -14.80 7.23 0.34
C ARG A 293 -15.03 8.73 0.19
N THR A 294 -14.64 9.49 1.20
CA THR A 294 -14.59 10.95 1.12
C THR A 294 -13.37 11.34 0.30
N ILE A 295 -13.61 11.93 -0.88
CA ILE A 295 -12.55 12.32 -1.79
C ILE A 295 -12.12 13.74 -1.45
N GLU A 296 -10.94 13.89 -0.87
CA GLU A 296 -10.26 15.17 -0.65
C GLU A 296 -9.01 15.21 -1.53
N PRO A 297 -9.07 15.79 -2.73
CA PRO A 297 -7.91 15.87 -3.62
C PRO A 297 -6.76 16.60 -2.94
N LEU A 298 -5.57 16.03 -3.02
CA LEU A 298 -4.37 16.65 -2.49
C LEU A 298 -3.87 17.73 -3.43
N SER A 299 -3.39 18.82 -2.85
CA SER A 299 -2.69 19.90 -3.55
C SER A 299 -1.26 20.01 -3.04
N LEU A 300 -0.35 20.38 -3.94
CA LEU A 300 1.02 20.69 -3.57
C LEU A 300 1.02 21.82 -2.53
N GLN A 301 1.74 21.59 -1.44
CA GLN A 301 1.99 22.67 -0.51
C GLN A 301 3.00 23.62 -1.14
N VAL A 302 2.59 24.86 -1.35
CA VAL A 302 3.52 25.93 -1.72
C VAL A 302 4.36 26.24 -0.47
N PRO A 303 5.69 26.08 -0.52
CA PRO A 303 6.53 26.48 0.60
C PRO A 303 6.26 27.96 0.93
N ALA A 304 6.03 28.26 2.19
CA ALA A 304 5.84 29.61 2.68
C ALA A 304 7.15 30.41 2.60
#